data_e98382da72e33ff6a2ec3dbd0effc73a
#
_entry.id   e98382da72e33ff6a2ec3dbd0effc73a
#
_cell.length_a   1.000
_cell.length_b   1.000
_cell.length_c   1.000
_cell.angle_alpha   90.00
_cell.angle_beta   90.00
_cell.angle_gamma   90.00
#
_symmetry.space_group_name_H-M   'P 1'
#
loop_
_entity.id
_entity.type
_entity.pdbx_description
1 polymer ?
#
loop_
_entity_poly.entity_id
_entity_poly.type
_entity_poly.pdbx_seq_one_letter_code
_entity_poly.pdbx_strand_id
1 'polypeptide(L)'
;MYIYYPSCNFAVMHRKTAKKVKEYFEKRMPIAKCCKIDQSELEKEDIGLYVCQACRHQIEDKVQTMSLWEYFDQLDDFFFPDYHGQKMYLQDCYRDCNHPEVHQAVRNLLKKMNIEVIEIEKNKENSIFCGTLHFETKDLEDEHLSHYSKEIQEKYMKEYV
;
A
#
# COMPACT_ATOMS: atom_id res chain seq x y z
N MET A 1 -18.80 -0.96 8.74
CA MET A 1 -18.81 -1.05 7.24
C MET A 1 -17.38 -0.83 6.75
N TYR A 2 -16.97 -1.33 5.55
CA TYR A 2 -15.70 -0.97 4.93
C TYR A 2 -15.79 0.35 4.19
N ILE A 3 -14.75 1.19 4.30
CA ILE A 3 -14.61 2.46 3.57
C ILE A 3 -13.22 2.50 2.95
N TYR A 4 -13.12 2.62 1.63
CA TYR A 4 -11.84 2.64 0.94
C TYR A 4 -11.24 4.05 0.90
N TYR A 5 -10.00 4.18 1.35
CA TYR A 5 -9.18 5.39 1.32
C TYR A 5 -8.16 5.30 0.17
N PRO A 6 -8.44 5.91 -0.99
CA PRO A 6 -7.49 5.95 -2.09
C PRO A 6 -6.29 6.80 -1.69
N SER A 7 -5.11 6.21 -1.71
CA SER A 7 -3.88 6.90 -1.40
C SER A 7 -3.51 7.91 -2.47
N CYS A 8 -3.22 9.15 -2.07
CA CYS A 8 -2.72 10.17 -2.99
C CYS A 8 -1.39 9.75 -3.63
N ASN A 9 -0.45 9.22 -2.85
CA ASN A 9 0.83 8.72 -3.35
C ASN A 9 0.64 7.59 -4.35
N PHE A 10 -0.19 6.61 -4.02
CA PHE A 10 -0.48 5.50 -4.92
C PHE A 10 -1.13 5.99 -6.22
N ALA A 11 -2.05 6.96 -6.12
CA ALA A 11 -2.71 7.53 -7.29
C ALA A 11 -1.75 8.31 -8.20
N VAL A 12 -0.72 8.95 -7.64
CA VAL A 12 0.31 9.65 -8.41
C VAL A 12 1.31 8.68 -9.03
N MET A 13 1.86 7.77 -8.22
CA MET A 13 2.93 6.87 -8.65
C MET A 13 2.43 5.73 -9.58
N HIS A 14 1.19 5.30 -9.41
CA HIS A 14 0.61 4.14 -10.10
C HIS A 14 -0.80 4.41 -10.63
N ARG A 15 -1.00 5.50 -11.38
CA ARG A 15 -2.31 6.00 -11.86
C ARG A 15 -3.22 4.92 -12.41
N LYS A 16 -2.72 4.11 -13.34
CA LYS A 16 -3.53 3.08 -14.00
C LYS A 16 -4.01 2.02 -13.01
N THR A 17 -3.13 1.60 -12.10
CA THR A 17 -3.47 0.61 -11.08
C THR A 17 -4.40 1.20 -10.04
N ALA A 18 -4.12 2.41 -9.55
CA ALA A 18 -4.98 3.10 -8.60
C ALA A 18 -6.40 3.31 -9.13
N LYS A 19 -6.54 3.67 -10.43
CA LYS A 19 -7.84 3.77 -11.10
C LYS A 19 -8.59 2.44 -11.09
N LYS A 20 -7.93 1.33 -11.48
CA LYS A 20 -8.54 0.00 -11.46
C LYS A 20 -8.99 -0.43 -10.06
N VAL A 21 -8.16 -0.18 -9.05
CA VAL A 21 -8.48 -0.48 -7.65
C VAL A 21 -9.69 0.34 -7.20
N LYS A 22 -9.72 1.63 -7.52
CA LYS A 22 -10.86 2.50 -7.23
C LYS A 22 -12.15 1.98 -7.88
N GLU A 23 -12.13 1.68 -9.20
CA GLU A 23 -13.27 1.13 -9.95
C GLU A 23 -13.76 -0.22 -9.37
N TYR A 24 -12.84 -1.04 -8.85
CA TYR A 24 -13.18 -2.29 -8.16
C TYR A 24 -13.99 -2.02 -6.88
N PHE A 25 -13.59 -1.03 -6.09
CA PHE A 25 -14.24 -0.71 -4.82
C PHE A 25 -15.51 0.14 -4.95
N GLU A 26 -15.63 1.00 -5.96
CA GLU A 26 -16.82 1.84 -6.19
C GLU A 26 -18.14 1.05 -6.26
N LYS A 27 -18.05 -0.21 -6.67
CA LYS A 27 -19.22 -1.10 -6.77
C LYS A 27 -19.49 -1.91 -5.48
N ARG A 28 -18.64 -1.78 -4.47
CA ARG A 28 -18.63 -2.66 -3.29
C ARG A 28 -18.75 -1.92 -1.97
N MET A 29 -18.23 -0.70 -1.91
CA MET A 29 -18.17 0.06 -0.68
C MET A 29 -18.01 1.56 -0.95
N PRO A 30 -18.31 2.42 0.03
CA PRO A 30 -18.01 3.84 -0.03
C PRO A 30 -16.53 4.12 -0.25
N ILE A 31 -16.24 5.20 -0.99
CA ILE A 31 -14.89 5.67 -1.24
C ILE A 31 -14.72 7.05 -0.63
N ALA A 32 -13.81 7.19 0.31
CA ALA A 32 -13.43 8.46 0.89
C ALA A 32 -12.70 9.35 -0.11
N LYS A 33 -12.89 10.66 -0.02
CA LYS A 33 -12.19 11.62 -0.89
C LYS A 33 -10.71 11.73 -0.52
N CYS A 34 -10.42 11.91 0.77
CA CYS A 34 -9.06 12.05 1.27
C CYS A 34 -9.00 11.75 2.77
N CYS A 35 -7.97 11.04 3.22
CA CYS A 35 -7.79 10.72 4.63
C CYS A 35 -7.62 11.95 5.55
N LYS A 36 -7.22 13.12 5.01
CA LYS A 36 -7.10 14.37 5.76
C LYS A 36 -8.38 15.20 5.81
N ILE A 37 -9.24 15.07 4.81
CA ILE A 37 -10.38 15.98 4.59
C ILE A 37 -11.70 15.32 4.99
N ASP A 38 -11.85 14.05 4.68
CA ASP A 38 -13.12 13.34 4.75
C ASP A 38 -13.14 12.35 5.92
N GLN A 39 -13.27 12.91 7.11
CA GLN A 39 -13.31 12.14 8.35
C GLN A 39 -14.62 12.35 9.14
N SER A 40 -15.53 13.13 8.59
CA SER A 40 -16.72 13.59 9.33
C SER A 40 -17.85 12.57 9.43
N GLU A 41 -17.82 11.54 8.61
CA GLU A 41 -18.88 10.52 8.51
C GLU A 41 -18.45 9.13 9.00
N LEU A 42 -17.31 9.04 9.70
CA LEU A 42 -16.80 7.78 10.21
C LEU A 42 -17.47 7.40 11.53
N GLU A 43 -18.03 6.21 11.58
CA GLU A 43 -18.47 5.57 12.81
C GLU A 43 -17.36 4.67 13.37
N LYS A 44 -17.34 4.48 14.70
CA LYS A 44 -16.28 3.66 15.34
C LYS A 44 -16.24 2.21 14.88
N GLU A 45 -17.38 1.71 14.40
CA GLU A 45 -17.55 0.35 13.87
C GLU A 45 -17.08 0.22 12.41
N ASP A 46 -16.75 1.33 11.75
CA ASP A 46 -16.26 1.31 10.39
C ASP A 46 -14.81 0.82 10.33
N ILE A 47 -14.44 0.24 9.19
CA ILE A 47 -13.09 -0.22 8.91
C ILE A 47 -12.54 0.57 7.71
N GLY A 48 -11.54 1.39 7.96
CA GLY A 48 -10.84 2.13 6.92
C GLY A 48 -9.85 1.25 6.16
N LEU A 49 -10.16 0.93 4.90
CA LEU A 49 -9.23 0.22 4.02
C LEU A 49 -8.22 1.19 3.42
N TYR A 50 -6.95 0.91 3.57
CA TYR A 50 -5.87 1.78 3.08
C TYR A 50 -4.85 1.03 2.22
N VAL A 51 -4.17 1.76 1.33
CA VAL A 51 -2.99 1.29 0.57
C VAL A 51 -1.71 1.85 1.19
N CYS A 52 -1.73 3.14 1.53
CA CYS A 52 -0.56 3.86 2.01
C CYS A 52 -0.60 4.00 3.53
N GLN A 53 0.48 3.65 4.18
CA GLN A 53 0.62 3.72 5.64
C GLN A 53 0.44 5.14 6.22
N ALA A 54 0.74 6.17 5.43
CA ALA A 54 0.44 7.53 5.84
C ALA A 54 -1.07 7.81 5.89
N CYS A 55 -1.90 7.11 5.11
CA CYS A 55 -3.36 7.20 5.22
C CYS A 55 -3.83 6.50 6.50
N ARG A 56 -3.29 5.30 6.82
CA ARG A 56 -3.58 4.63 8.09
C ARG A 56 -3.37 5.58 9.25
N HIS A 57 -2.19 6.16 9.37
CA HIS A 57 -1.83 7.06 10.48
C HIS A 57 -2.76 8.28 10.63
N GLN A 58 -3.47 8.68 9.58
CA GLN A 58 -4.43 9.79 9.65
C GLN A 58 -5.81 9.36 10.16
N ILE A 59 -6.14 8.07 10.12
CA ILE A 59 -7.49 7.57 10.43
C ILE A 59 -7.52 6.57 11.58
N GLU A 60 -6.40 5.97 11.98
CA GLU A 60 -6.32 4.89 12.99
C GLU A 60 -6.82 5.28 14.39
N ASP A 61 -6.74 6.56 14.75
CA ASP A 61 -7.29 7.07 16.02
C ASP A 61 -8.83 7.17 16.02
N LYS A 62 -9.47 7.02 14.87
CA LYS A 62 -10.91 7.25 14.68
C LYS A 62 -11.69 6.00 14.37
N VAL A 63 -11.12 5.13 13.55
CA VAL A 63 -11.74 3.90 13.07
C VAL A 63 -10.73 2.76 13.10
N GLN A 64 -11.22 1.54 13.09
CA GLN A 64 -10.37 0.39 12.83
C GLN A 64 -9.79 0.50 11.42
N THR A 65 -8.57 0.08 11.24
CA THR A 65 -7.90 0.13 9.94
C THR A 65 -7.49 -1.27 9.47
N MET A 66 -7.54 -1.48 8.17
CA MET A 66 -7.11 -2.71 7.51
C MET A 66 -6.40 -2.34 6.21
N SER A 67 -5.25 -2.94 5.96
CA SER A 67 -4.56 -2.75 4.67
C SER A 67 -5.31 -3.43 3.53
N LEU A 68 -5.12 -2.96 2.30
CA LEU A 68 -5.65 -3.68 1.13
C LEU A 68 -5.06 -5.09 1.01
N TRP A 69 -3.86 -5.31 1.50
CA TRP A 69 -3.20 -6.61 1.47
C TRP A 69 -3.95 -7.61 2.35
N GLU A 70 -4.31 -7.23 3.59
CA GLU A 70 -5.13 -8.04 4.49
C GLU A 70 -6.54 -8.28 3.92
N TYR A 71 -7.15 -7.23 3.33
CA TYR A 71 -8.47 -7.35 2.71
C TYR A 71 -8.47 -8.39 1.57
N PHE A 72 -7.53 -8.30 0.63
CA PHE A 72 -7.45 -9.26 -0.46
C PHE A 72 -7.00 -10.66 -0.02
N ASP A 73 -6.19 -10.76 1.02
CA ASP A 73 -5.77 -12.05 1.56
C ASP A 73 -6.94 -12.86 2.15
N GLN A 74 -7.97 -12.17 2.66
CA GLN A 74 -9.17 -12.78 3.22
C GLN A 74 -10.19 -13.24 2.17
N LEU A 75 -10.04 -12.82 0.90
CA LEU A 75 -10.97 -13.19 -0.15
C LEU A 75 -10.66 -14.59 -0.70
N ASP A 76 -11.67 -15.48 -0.63
CA ASP A 76 -11.54 -16.85 -1.13
C ASP A 76 -11.77 -16.94 -2.65
N ASP A 77 -12.55 -16.02 -3.21
CA ASP A 77 -13.00 -16.04 -4.61
C ASP A 77 -12.26 -15.05 -5.51
N PHE A 78 -11.20 -14.39 -4.99
CA PHE A 78 -10.41 -13.47 -5.79
C PHE A 78 -9.38 -14.23 -6.64
N PHE A 79 -9.41 -13.98 -7.95
CA PHE A 79 -8.45 -14.59 -8.89
C PHE A 79 -7.10 -13.86 -8.84
N PHE A 80 -6.06 -14.59 -8.46
CA PHE A 80 -4.68 -14.12 -8.48
C PHE A 80 -3.96 -14.67 -9.73
N PRO A 81 -3.13 -13.86 -10.42
CA PRO A 81 -2.30 -14.34 -11.51
C PRO A 81 -1.23 -15.31 -10.98
N ASP A 82 -0.87 -16.30 -11.79
CA ASP A 82 0.22 -17.23 -11.49
C ASP A 82 1.53 -16.73 -12.13
N TYR A 83 2.55 -16.51 -11.30
CA TYR A 83 3.89 -16.09 -11.71
C TYR A 83 4.89 -17.26 -11.80
N HIS A 84 4.40 -18.50 -11.78
CA HIS A 84 5.16 -19.73 -12.09
C HIS A 84 6.44 -19.92 -11.26
N GLY A 85 6.44 -19.57 -10.00
CA GLY A 85 7.59 -19.69 -9.12
C GLY A 85 8.67 -18.63 -9.33
N GLN A 86 8.31 -17.48 -9.94
CA GLN A 86 9.25 -16.38 -10.10
C GLN A 86 9.81 -15.92 -8.75
N LYS A 87 11.12 -15.73 -8.66
CA LYS A 87 11.80 -15.22 -7.46
C LYS A 87 11.79 -13.70 -7.46
N MET A 88 11.40 -13.12 -6.33
CA MET A 88 11.37 -11.67 -6.15
C MET A 88 11.89 -11.28 -4.78
N TYR A 89 12.67 -10.21 -4.72
CA TYR A 89 13.02 -9.55 -3.47
C TYR A 89 11.81 -8.76 -2.96
N LEU A 90 11.56 -8.84 -1.67
CA LEU A 90 10.50 -8.08 -1.03
C LEU A 90 11.11 -7.04 -0.08
N GLN A 91 10.67 -5.80 -0.23
CA GLN A 91 10.97 -4.71 0.68
C GLN A 91 9.67 -4.25 1.37
N ASP A 92 9.58 -4.46 2.67
CA ASP A 92 8.47 -3.96 3.46
C ASP A 92 8.60 -2.46 3.73
N CYS A 93 7.48 -1.81 3.97
CA CYS A 93 7.46 -0.40 4.31
C CYS A 93 7.92 -0.18 5.76
N TYR A 94 8.87 0.71 6.00
CA TYR A 94 9.35 1.03 7.36
C TYR A 94 8.24 1.51 8.31
N ARG A 95 7.13 2.05 7.77
CA ARG A 95 5.96 2.46 8.56
C ARG A 95 5.11 1.29 9.05
N ASP A 96 5.39 0.09 8.57
CA ASP A 96 4.74 -1.15 8.98
C ASP A 96 5.58 -1.99 9.94
N CYS A 97 6.74 -1.50 10.39
CA CYS A 97 7.65 -2.28 11.24
C CYS A 97 6.97 -2.89 12.48
N ASN A 98 5.91 -2.25 12.99
CA ASN A 98 5.10 -2.74 14.12
C ASN A 98 3.79 -3.42 13.67
N HIS A 99 3.66 -3.81 12.40
CA HIS A 99 2.45 -4.37 11.81
C HIS A 99 2.72 -5.73 11.14
N PRO A 100 2.99 -6.78 11.94
CA PRO A 100 3.28 -8.13 11.43
C PRO A 100 2.11 -8.71 10.62
N GLU A 101 0.87 -8.30 10.89
CA GLU A 101 -0.32 -8.68 10.12
C GLU A 101 -0.22 -8.25 8.66
N VAL A 102 0.27 -7.04 8.40
CA VAL A 102 0.49 -6.54 7.03
C VAL A 102 1.61 -7.34 6.33
N HIS A 103 2.73 -7.58 7.04
CA HIS A 103 3.83 -8.39 6.50
C HIS A 103 3.37 -9.78 6.11
N GLN A 104 2.54 -10.41 6.94
CA GLN A 104 2.01 -11.74 6.68
C GLN A 104 1.05 -11.75 5.49
N ALA A 105 0.13 -10.79 5.43
CA ALA A 105 -0.82 -10.67 4.34
C ALA A 105 -0.13 -10.50 2.97
N VAL A 106 0.90 -9.64 2.90
CA VAL A 106 1.69 -9.46 1.67
C VAL A 106 2.32 -10.79 1.23
N ARG A 107 2.91 -11.55 2.16
CA ARG A 107 3.55 -12.84 1.84
C ARG A 107 2.55 -13.90 1.42
N ASN A 108 1.38 -13.93 2.06
CA ASN A 108 0.29 -14.82 1.68
C ASN A 108 -0.18 -14.53 0.25
N LEU A 109 -0.36 -13.26 -0.10
CA LEU A 109 -0.75 -12.85 -1.46
C LEU A 109 0.31 -13.25 -2.49
N LEU A 110 1.58 -13.00 -2.21
CA LEU A 110 2.68 -13.40 -3.11
C LEU A 110 2.73 -14.92 -3.28
N LYS A 111 2.48 -15.69 -2.21
CA LYS A 111 2.35 -17.15 -2.28
C LYS A 111 1.14 -17.58 -3.11
N LYS A 112 -0.02 -16.94 -2.96
CA LYS A 112 -1.22 -17.19 -3.79
C LYS A 112 -0.96 -16.92 -5.28
N MET A 113 -0.04 -15.99 -5.57
CA MET A 113 0.43 -15.67 -6.94
C MET A 113 1.59 -16.58 -7.41
N ASN A 114 1.95 -17.61 -6.64
CA ASN A 114 3.08 -18.50 -6.94
C ASN A 114 4.39 -17.74 -7.15
N ILE A 115 4.68 -16.78 -6.26
CA ILE A 115 5.94 -16.02 -6.20
C ILE A 115 6.77 -16.54 -5.04
N GLU A 116 8.04 -16.86 -5.30
CA GLU A 116 9.03 -17.19 -4.28
C GLU A 116 9.67 -15.90 -3.75
N VAL A 117 9.37 -15.56 -2.50
CA VAL A 117 9.90 -14.34 -1.87
C VAL A 117 11.32 -14.59 -1.38
N ILE A 118 12.25 -13.73 -1.79
CA ILE A 118 13.59 -13.64 -1.22
C ILE A 118 13.58 -12.50 -0.19
N GLU A 119 13.69 -12.87 1.08
CA GLU A 119 13.75 -11.90 2.17
C GLU A 119 15.10 -11.21 2.20
N ILE A 120 15.08 -9.90 2.40
CA ILE A 120 16.28 -9.09 2.63
C ILE A 120 16.51 -8.89 4.13
N GLU A 121 17.72 -8.59 4.54
CA GLU A 121 18.08 -8.44 5.95
C GLU A 121 17.29 -7.32 6.64
N LYS A 122 17.24 -6.14 6.01
CA LYS A 122 16.52 -4.96 6.52
C LYS A 122 15.06 -4.98 6.09
N ASN A 123 14.29 -5.92 6.61
CA ASN A 123 12.89 -6.12 6.25
C ASN A 123 12.00 -6.33 7.48
N LYS A 124 10.70 -6.36 7.32
CA LYS A 124 9.70 -6.50 8.39
C LYS A 124 9.90 -5.46 9.49
N GLU A 125 10.10 -5.91 10.75
CA GLU A 125 10.37 -5.06 11.92
C GLU A 125 11.68 -4.27 11.81
N ASN A 126 12.63 -4.73 10.98
CA ASN A 126 13.91 -4.08 10.73
C ASN A 126 13.92 -3.21 9.46
N SER A 127 12.75 -2.98 8.87
CA SER A 127 12.64 -2.18 7.65
C SER A 127 13.14 -0.76 7.86
N ILE A 128 13.93 -0.26 6.92
CA ILE A 128 14.42 1.11 6.90
C ILE A 128 13.67 1.95 5.85
N PHE A 129 13.83 3.25 5.92
CA PHE A 129 13.20 4.17 4.98
C PHE A 129 13.64 3.90 3.53
N CYS A 130 12.68 3.69 2.63
CA CYS A 130 12.90 3.32 1.23
C CYS A 130 13.25 4.50 0.29
N GLY A 131 13.32 5.73 0.80
CA GLY A 131 13.57 6.92 0.00
C GLY A 131 12.34 7.54 -0.69
N THR A 132 11.18 6.89 -0.60
CA THR A 132 9.95 7.47 -1.16
C THR A 132 9.41 8.58 -0.27
N LEU A 133 9.39 9.80 -0.78
CA LEU A 133 8.85 10.98 -0.09
C LEU A 133 7.41 11.22 -0.51
N HIS A 134 6.65 11.90 0.35
CA HIS A 134 5.39 12.52 -0.01
C HIS A 134 5.68 13.78 -0.82
N PHE A 135 5.40 13.74 -2.10
CA PHE A 135 5.51 14.94 -2.95
C PHE A 135 4.26 15.79 -2.82
N GLU A 136 4.42 17.08 -2.68
CA GLU A 136 3.37 18.02 -3.00
C GLU A 136 3.27 18.09 -4.52
N THR A 137 2.26 17.42 -5.06
CA THR A 137 2.13 17.11 -6.49
C THR A 137 1.68 18.27 -7.37
N LYS A 138 1.52 19.46 -6.79
CA LYS A 138 0.92 20.60 -7.51
C LYS A 138 1.79 21.18 -8.63
N ASP A 139 3.09 20.94 -8.58
CA ASP A 139 4.06 21.64 -9.43
C ASP A 139 4.98 20.72 -10.26
N LEU A 140 4.75 19.39 -10.26
CA LEU A 140 5.60 18.46 -10.98
C LEU A 140 4.80 17.69 -12.03
N GLU A 141 5.30 17.69 -13.26
CA GLU A 141 4.80 16.81 -14.31
C GLU A 141 5.08 15.32 -13.95
N ASP A 142 4.21 14.43 -14.38
CA ASP A 142 4.27 12.99 -14.02
C ASP A 142 5.61 12.32 -14.32
N GLU A 143 6.25 12.74 -15.39
CA GLU A 143 7.55 12.22 -15.82
C GLU A 143 8.68 12.58 -14.86
N HIS A 144 8.66 13.80 -14.33
CA HIS A 144 9.63 14.28 -13.35
C HIS A 144 9.47 13.62 -11.99
N LEU A 145 8.24 13.37 -11.55
CA LEU A 145 7.96 12.65 -10.30
C LEU A 145 8.50 11.22 -10.34
N SER A 146 8.27 10.53 -11.43
CA SER A 146 8.73 9.16 -11.62
C SER A 146 10.27 9.08 -11.60
N HIS A 147 10.95 10.01 -12.25
CA HIS A 147 12.41 10.04 -12.33
C HIS A 147 13.05 10.39 -10.98
N TYR A 148 12.55 11.43 -10.32
CA TYR A 148 13.03 11.86 -9.01
C TYR A 148 12.83 10.80 -7.93
N SER A 149 11.68 10.14 -7.92
CA SER A 149 11.41 9.02 -7.01
C SER A 149 12.39 7.86 -7.24
N LYS A 150 12.70 7.57 -8.51
CA LYS A 150 13.64 6.51 -8.86
C LYS A 150 15.06 6.80 -8.38
N GLU A 151 15.57 8.00 -8.59
CA GLU A 151 16.91 8.40 -8.13
C GLU A 151 17.05 8.31 -6.61
N ILE A 152 16.03 8.79 -5.87
CA ILE A 152 16.02 8.71 -4.42
C ILE A 152 15.97 7.25 -3.97
N GLN A 153 15.11 6.44 -4.56
CA GLN A 153 15.02 5.02 -4.24
C GLN A 153 16.34 4.28 -4.51
N GLU A 154 16.97 4.53 -5.65
CA GLU A 154 18.27 3.93 -5.98
C GLU A 154 19.34 4.30 -4.95
N LYS A 155 19.35 5.52 -4.45
CA LYS A 155 20.26 5.95 -3.39
C LYS A 155 20.08 5.14 -2.11
N TYR A 156 18.83 4.98 -1.66
CA TYR A 156 18.55 4.25 -0.43
C TYR A 156 18.64 2.73 -0.62
N MET A 157 18.27 2.21 -1.80
CA MET A 157 18.36 0.78 -2.10
C MET A 157 19.81 0.25 -2.06
N LYS A 158 20.80 1.09 -2.28
CA LYS A 158 22.23 0.72 -2.10
C LYS A 158 22.58 0.34 -0.66
N GLU A 159 21.78 0.73 0.31
CA GLU A 159 21.94 0.36 1.72
C GLU A 159 21.31 -1.00 2.06
N TYR A 160 20.53 -1.58 1.14
CA TYR A 160 19.87 -2.88 1.29
C TYR A 160 20.62 -4.04 0.64
N VAL A 161 21.58 -3.76 -0.22
CA VAL A 161 22.26 -4.77 -1.05
C VAL A 161 23.69 -5.06 -0.52
#